data_473ced8c2ad49396279c184f730e3cc5
#
_entry.id   473ced8c2ad49396279c184f730e3cc5
#
_cell.length_a   1.000
_cell.length_b   1.000
_cell.length_c   1.000
_cell.angle_alpha   90.00
_cell.angle_beta   90.00
_cell.angle_gamma   90.00
#
_symmetry.space_group_name_H-M   'P 1'
#
loop_
_entity.id
_entity.type
_entity.pdbx_description
1 polymer ?
#
loop_
_entity_poly.entity_id
_entity_poly.type
_entity_poly.pdbx_seq_one_letter_code
_entity_poly.pdbx_strand_id
1 'polypeptide(L)'
;MPVEHKHCVCQDTQNHFLERAFELLQLDGAQRELLLSAFRETSVSIPLRPHRADDDGGELRTYIGYRVQHNHARGPFKGGLRFHPSVNLGEIRALAQLMTWKTALVNVPFGGAKGGIAVDTNQLSKYALEILTKRFVQKMAPVLGVHEDILAPDVGTNPQVMAWILEEYSKNHGYTPAIVTGKPMELGGSAGRLEATGHGVAFLTSMVANELSLPIKDASVVVQGFGNVGFHTAQRLDAMGARVIALSDSRNGVFCNAGIDIERARRHVTETGWLENLPGTEPVSNAELLELPCDILIPAAIEATINCDNAEAIRAKLVVEAANIPVTHAADRTLRQRGITVVPDLVANAGGVLASYFEWVQNLQEFPWEYSTVLQRLEERLGSVYVQVRDLAHQRSTDLRTAAYELAIGRVSQAMALRGF
;
A
#
# COMPACT_ATOMS: atom_id res chain seq x y z
N MET A 1 -7.30 14.58 -14.54
CA MET A 1 -7.48 15.59 -13.48
C MET A 1 -6.12 16.01 -12.94
N PRO A 2 -5.90 17.27 -12.54
CA PRO A 2 -4.67 17.69 -11.86
C PRO A 2 -4.46 16.89 -10.55
N VAL A 3 -3.22 16.68 -10.14
CA VAL A 3 -2.84 15.88 -8.95
C VAL A 3 -3.51 16.40 -7.67
N GLU A 4 -3.65 17.71 -7.51
CA GLU A 4 -4.35 18.33 -6.37
C GLU A 4 -5.83 17.97 -6.26
N HIS A 5 -6.53 17.82 -7.39
CA HIS A 5 -7.95 17.44 -7.38
C HIS A 5 -8.16 15.98 -7.00
N LYS A 6 -7.23 15.08 -7.36
CA LYS A 6 -7.28 13.67 -6.98
C LYS A 6 -7.04 13.47 -5.49
N HIS A 7 -6.12 14.22 -4.88
CA HIS A 7 -5.86 14.16 -3.43
C HIS A 7 -7.08 14.57 -2.60
N CYS A 8 -7.78 15.63 -3.01
CA CYS A 8 -9.02 16.05 -2.35
C CYS A 8 -10.08 14.94 -2.39
N VAL A 9 -10.29 14.30 -3.54
CA VAL A 9 -11.27 13.22 -3.72
C VAL A 9 -10.92 11.98 -2.89
N CYS A 10 -9.65 11.64 -2.73
CA CYS A 10 -9.23 10.49 -1.92
C CYS A 10 -9.43 10.74 -0.43
N GLN A 11 -9.12 11.95 0.05
CA GLN A 11 -9.33 12.32 1.43
C GLN A 11 -10.83 12.38 1.77
N ASP A 12 -11.66 12.91 0.87
CA ASP A 12 -13.10 12.90 1.00
C ASP A 12 -13.66 11.46 1.06
N THR A 13 -13.12 10.56 0.23
CA THR A 13 -13.49 9.15 0.25
C THR A 13 -13.13 8.49 1.58
N GLN A 14 -11.92 8.72 2.08
CA GLN A 14 -11.49 8.19 3.38
C GLN A 14 -12.36 8.74 4.51
N ASN A 15 -12.58 10.05 4.56
CA ASN A 15 -13.39 10.70 5.57
C ASN A 15 -14.83 10.18 5.58
N HIS A 16 -15.42 9.94 4.40
CA HIS A 16 -16.76 9.38 4.29
C HIS A 16 -16.89 8.03 5.03
N PHE A 17 -15.95 7.12 4.84
CA PHE A 17 -15.99 5.80 5.48
C PHE A 17 -15.61 5.85 6.97
N LEU A 18 -14.73 6.78 7.36
CA LEU A 18 -14.40 7.02 8.76
C LEU A 18 -15.63 7.49 9.54
N GLU A 19 -16.33 8.53 9.04
CA GLU A 19 -17.53 9.05 9.69
C GLU A 19 -18.60 7.98 9.82
N ARG A 20 -18.82 7.19 8.78
CA ARG A 20 -19.77 6.09 8.81
C ARG A 20 -19.41 5.02 9.86
N ALA A 21 -18.14 4.68 9.98
CA ALA A 21 -17.69 3.75 11.01
C ALA A 21 -17.81 4.35 12.43
N PHE A 22 -17.55 5.64 12.60
CA PHE A 22 -17.77 6.33 13.87
C PHE A 22 -19.24 6.31 14.32
N GLU A 23 -20.18 6.49 13.37
CA GLU A 23 -21.61 6.37 13.65
C GLU A 23 -21.99 4.95 14.10
N LEU A 24 -21.51 3.92 13.38
CA LEU A 24 -21.80 2.52 13.71
C LEU A 24 -21.22 2.12 15.08
N LEU A 25 -20.08 2.65 15.46
CA LEU A 25 -19.43 2.44 16.74
C LEU A 25 -19.99 3.35 17.87
N GLN A 26 -20.88 4.28 17.52
CA GLN A 26 -21.49 5.26 18.45
C GLN A 26 -20.44 6.09 19.22
N LEU A 27 -19.33 6.45 18.55
CA LEU A 27 -18.26 7.24 19.16
C LEU A 27 -18.71 8.68 19.37
N ASP A 28 -18.42 9.22 20.56
CA ASP A 28 -18.65 10.62 20.87
C ASP A 28 -17.62 11.56 20.23
N GLY A 29 -17.83 12.88 20.36
CA GLY A 29 -16.97 13.88 19.71
C GLY A 29 -15.52 13.84 20.19
N ALA A 30 -15.29 13.59 21.48
CA ALA A 30 -13.95 13.53 22.07
C ALA A 30 -13.20 12.28 21.58
N GLN A 31 -13.87 11.14 21.50
CA GLN A 31 -13.30 9.89 20.97
C GLN A 31 -12.94 10.04 19.48
N ARG A 32 -13.80 10.68 18.68
CA ARG A 32 -13.53 10.96 17.26
C ARG A 32 -12.32 11.86 17.09
N GLU A 33 -12.25 12.96 17.83
CA GLU A 33 -11.11 13.88 17.80
C GLU A 33 -9.80 13.17 18.14
N LEU A 34 -9.81 12.32 19.17
CA LEU A 34 -8.65 11.55 19.61
C LEU A 34 -8.17 10.54 18.54
N LEU A 35 -9.12 9.90 17.84
CA LEU A 35 -8.86 8.94 16.77
C LEU A 35 -8.36 9.60 15.48
N LEU A 36 -8.70 10.86 15.25
CA LEU A 36 -8.28 11.62 14.06
C LEU A 36 -6.95 12.38 14.28
N SER A 37 -6.63 12.69 15.55
CA SER A 37 -5.45 13.47 15.90
C SER A 37 -4.17 12.63 15.84
N ALA A 38 -3.10 13.21 15.26
CA ALA A 38 -1.79 12.59 15.30
C ALA A 38 -1.16 12.76 16.70
N PHE A 39 -0.56 11.69 17.21
CA PHE A 39 0.15 11.73 18.49
C PHE A 39 1.36 12.68 18.44
N ARG A 40 2.11 12.66 17.34
CA ARG A 40 3.29 13.50 17.16
C ARG A 40 3.56 13.80 15.70
N GLU A 41 3.96 15.04 15.44
CA GLU A 41 4.41 15.47 14.11
C GLU A 41 5.81 16.07 14.25
N THR A 42 6.73 15.59 13.45
CA THR A 42 8.12 16.06 13.43
C THR A 42 8.49 16.53 12.03
N SER A 43 9.04 17.73 11.94
CA SER A 43 9.56 18.32 10.71
C SER A 43 11.03 18.68 10.89
N VAL A 44 11.86 18.37 9.90
CA VAL A 44 13.30 18.63 9.94
C VAL A 44 13.79 19.24 8.63
N SER A 45 14.70 20.21 8.74
CA SER A 45 15.39 20.80 7.60
C SER A 45 16.71 20.09 7.34
N ILE A 46 16.95 19.66 6.10
CA ILE A 46 18.13 18.90 5.70
C ILE A 46 18.86 19.66 4.58
N PRO A 47 19.89 20.47 4.93
CA PRO A 47 20.70 21.13 3.93
C PRO A 47 21.61 20.11 3.21
N LEU A 48 21.61 20.11 1.89
CA LEU A 48 22.36 19.18 1.05
C LEU A 48 22.76 19.82 -0.28
N ARG A 49 23.93 19.44 -0.81
CA ARG A 49 24.29 19.64 -2.22
C ARG A 49 23.87 18.40 -3.04
N PRO A 50 23.14 18.57 -4.17
CA PRO A 50 22.62 17.45 -4.96
C PRO A 50 23.68 16.54 -5.58
N HIS A 51 24.88 17.08 -5.82
CA HIS A 51 26.02 16.40 -6.43
C HIS A 51 27.26 16.47 -5.54
N ARG A 52 28.30 15.66 -5.83
CA ARG A 52 29.61 15.76 -5.17
C ARG A 52 30.27 17.11 -5.48
N ALA A 53 31.11 17.58 -4.57
CA ALA A 53 31.84 18.84 -4.74
C ALA A 53 32.78 18.83 -5.97
N ASP A 54 33.18 17.64 -6.44
CA ASP A 54 34.09 17.43 -7.58
C ASP A 54 33.37 17.55 -8.95
N ASP A 55 32.03 17.48 -8.96
CA ASP A 55 31.15 17.62 -10.14
C ASP A 55 30.46 18.98 -10.07
N ASP A 56 31.08 20.09 -10.42
CA ASP A 56 30.44 21.45 -10.37
C ASP A 56 29.37 21.64 -9.29
N GLY A 57 29.60 21.05 -8.19
CA GLY A 57 28.94 20.77 -6.89
C GLY A 57 27.61 21.39 -6.55
N GLY A 58 26.71 21.55 -7.47
CA GLY A 58 25.33 22.01 -7.30
C GLY A 58 25.11 23.04 -6.19
N GLU A 59 24.13 23.89 -6.31
CA GLU A 59 23.75 24.87 -5.30
C GLU A 59 23.30 24.17 -3.99
N LEU A 60 23.67 24.69 -2.83
CA LEU A 60 23.19 24.19 -1.54
C LEU A 60 21.67 24.36 -1.45
N ARG A 61 20.95 23.26 -1.28
CA ARG A 61 19.48 23.25 -1.14
C ARG A 61 19.10 22.72 0.24
N THR A 62 17.96 23.17 0.75
CA THR A 62 17.40 22.65 2.00
C THR A 62 16.14 21.85 1.66
N TYR A 63 16.15 20.56 2.00
CA TYR A 63 15.01 19.65 1.87
C TYR A 63 14.28 19.57 3.22
N ILE A 64 12.95 19.45 3.15
CA ILE A 64 12.12 19.28 4.35
C ILE A 64 11.72 17.82 4.45
N GLY A 65 12.04 17.22 5.60
CA GLY A 65 11.61 15.87 5.93
C GLY A 65 10.56 15.90 7.04
N TYR A 66 9.56 15.01 6.90
CA TYR A 66 8.44 14.86 7.83
C TYR A 66 8.38 13.44 8.40
N ARG A 67 7.96 13.32 9.67
CA ARG A 67 7.50 12.07 10.28
C ARG A 67 6.26 12.37 11.11
N VAL A 68 5.14 11.75 10.75
CA VAL A 68 3.88 11.80 11.50
C VAL A 68 3.66 10.45 12.14
N GLN A 69 3.53 10.44 13.45
CA GLN A 69 3.19 9.31 14.31
C GLN A 69 1.74 9.49 14.71
N HIS A 70 0.83 8.69 14.11
CA HIS A 70 -0.61 8.94 14.26
C HIS A 70 -1.16 8.34 15.55
N ASN A 71 -1.12 7.02 15.71
CA ASN A 71 -1.66 6.36 16.90
C ASN A 71 -0.81 5.12 17.25
N HIS A 72 -0.56 4.90 18.55
CA HIS A 72 0.27 3.80 19.07
C HIS A 72 -0.45 2.96 20.14
N ALA A 73 -1.77 3.09 20.26
CA ALA A 73 -2.53 2.34 21.27
C ALA A 73 -2.33 0.83 21.17
N ARG A 74 -2.05 0.31 19.96
CA ARG A 74 -1.87 -1.11 19.68
C ARG A 74 -0.42 -1.57 19.63
N GLY A 75 0.55 -0.67 19.69
CA GLY A 75 1.98 -1.01 19.63
C GLY A 75 2.81 0.10 18.98
N PRO A 76 4.09 -0.15 18.67
CA PRO A 76 4.97 0.85 18.10
C PRO A 76 4.44 1.38 16.77
N PHE A 77 4.78 2.63 16.47
CA PHE A 77 4.43 3.24 15.19
C PHE A 77 5.08 2.51 14.02
N LYS A 78 4.41 2.37 12.92
CA LYS A 78 4.90 1.69 11.72
C LYS A 78 4.44 2.38 10.45
N GLY A 79 5.36 2.66 9.54
CA GLY A 79 4.99 3.19 8.23
C GLY A 79 6.15 3.55 7.32
N GLY A 80 5.84 3.71 6.03
CA GLY A 80 6.80 3.98 4.97
C GLY A 80 7.42 5.36 5.03
N LEU A 81 8.53 5.52 4.31
CA LEU A 81 9.23 6.78 4.06
C LEU A 81 9.15 7.07 2.55
N ARG A 82 8.45 8.15 2.17
CA ARG A 82 8.22 8.56 0.78
C ARG A 82 9.19 9.64 0.33
N PHE A 83 9.82 9.46 -0.82
CA PHE A 83 10.62 10.49 -1.49
C PHE A 83 9.93 10.90 -2.78
N HIS A 84 9.28 12.07 -2.75
CA HIS A 84 8.55 12.58 -3.92
C HIS A 84 8.41 14.10 -3.85
N PRO A 85 8.44 14.83 -4.97
CA PRO A 85 8.33 16.29 -4.98
C PRO A 85 7.04 16.85 -4.34
N SER A 86 5.93 16.10 -4.42
CA SER A 86 4.63 16.51 -3.86
C SER A 86 4.51 16.33 -2.36
N VAL A 87 5.47 15.67 -1.69
CA VAL A 87 5.40 15.40 -0.26
C VAL A 87 5.19 16.68 0.55
N ASN A 88 4.12 16.69 1.32
CA ASN A 88 3.78 17.75 2.27
C ASN A 88 3.19 17.14 3.55
N LEU A 89 3.09 17.98 4.59
CA LEU A 89 2.65 17.51 5.91
C LEU A 89 1.21 16.98 5.90
N GLY A 90 0.30 17.58 5.12
CA GLY A 90 -1.10 17.13 5.01
C GLY A 90 -1.21 15.73 4.42
N GLU A 91 -0.50 15.46 3.32
CA GLU A 91 -0.42 14.13 2.71
C GLU A 91 0.15 13.10 3.69
N ILE A 92 1.23 13.43 4.39
CA ILE A 92 1.87 12.53 5.37
C ILE A 92 0.95 12.23 6.55
N ARG A 93 0.14 13.20 7.02
CA ARG A 93 -0.90 12.96 8.05
C ARG A 93 -1.93 11.94 7.60
N ALA A 94 -2.52 12.15 6.43
CA ALA A 94 -3.54 11.24 5.88
C ALA A 94 -3.01 9.81 5.71
N LEU A 95 -1.78 9.67 5.21
CA LEU A 95 -1.13 8.37 5.05
C LEU A 95 -0.75 7.71 6.40
N ALA A 96 -0.36 8.48 7.41
CA ALA A 96 -0.08 7.96 8.76
C ALA A 96 -1.35 7.44 9.43
N GLN A 97 -2.46 8.15 9.26
CA GLN A 97 -3.78 7.74 9.74
C GLN A 97 -4.21 6.43 9.05
N LEU A 98 -4.09 6.34 7.72
CA LEU A 98 -4.40 5.12 6.96
C LEU A 98 -3.58 3.92 7.45
N MET A 99 -2.31 4.13 7.79
CA MET A 99 -1.46 3.07 8.35
C MET A 99 -2.00 2.54 9.69
N THR A 100 -2.54 3.40 10.57
CA THR A 100 -3.19 2.97 11.82
C THR A 100 -4.34 1.99 11.54
N TRP A 101 -5.19 2.33 10.59
CA TRP A 101 -6.34 1.48 10.25
C TRP A 101 -5.90 0.17 9.59
N LYS A 102 -4.92 0.22 8.69
CA LYS A 102 -4.38 -0.99 8.05
C LYS A 102 -3.75 -1.97 9.05
N THR A 103 -2.90 -1.48 9.96
CA THR A 103 -2.27 -2.34 10.98
C THR A 103 -3.29 -2.91 11.96
N ALA A 104 -4.29 -2.11 12.36
CA ALA A 104 -5.37 -2.55 13.22
C ALA A 104 -6.26 -3.59 12.54
N LEU A 105 -6.61 -3.40 11.26
CA LEU A 105 -7.43 -4.32 10.50
C LEU A 105 -6.79 -5.70 10.39
N VAL A 106 -5.51 -5.79 10.04
CA VAL A 106 -4.80 -7.08 9.93
C VAL A 106 -4.37 -7.63 11.28
N ASN A 107 -4.76 -6.97 12.35
CA ASN A 107 -4.54 -7.38 13.74
C ASN A 107 -3.07 -7.65 14.07
N VAL A 108 -2.17 -6.78 13.63
CA VAL A 108 -0.76 -6.77 14.05
C VAL A 108 -0.55 -5.77 15.18
N PRO A 109 0.43 -5.98 16.07
CA PRO A 109 0.70 -5.12 17.22
C PRO A 109 1.49 -3.87 16.82
N PHE A 110 0.95 -3.10 15.87
CA PHE A 110 1.51 -1.84 15.41
C PHE A 110 0.47 -0.72 15.47
N GLY A 111 0.96 0.46 15.70
CA GLY A 111 0.28 1.70 15.38
C GLY A 111 0.53 2.14 13.94
N GLY A 112 0.23 3.40 13.64
CA GLY A 112 0.43 3.97 12.31
C GLY A 112 1.35 5.19 12.32
N ALA A 113 2.26 5.23 11.36
CA ALA A 113 3.07 6.39 11.05
C ALA A 113 3.31 6.52 9.55
N LYS A 114 3.79 7.69 9.14
CA LYS A 114 4.28 7.94 7.80
C LYS A 114 5.37 8.99 7.84
N GLY A 115 6.32 8.88 6.94
CA GLY A 115 7.33 9.91 6.72
C GLY A 115 7.51 10.22 5.25
N GLY A 116 8.18 11.32 4.98
CA GLY A 116 8.53 11.67 3.60
C GLY A 116 9.50 12.85 3.54
N ILE A 117 10.15 12.97 2.39
CA ILE A 117 10.97 14.12 2.03
C ILE A 117 10.46 14.66 0.69
N ALA A 118 10.23 15.98 0.63
CA ALA A 118 9.88 16.67 -0.62
C ALA A 118 11.11 16.74 -1.53
N VAL A 119 11.31 15.75 -2.39
CA VAL A 119 12.50 15.63 -3.25
C VAL A 119 12.19 14.83 -4.51
N ASP A 120 12.76 15.26 -5.63
CA ASP A 120 12.84 14.46 -6.86
C ASP A 120 14.14 13.64 -6.84
N THR A 121 14.03 12.34 -6.61
CA THR A 121 15.17 11.43 -6.53
C THR A 121 15.96 11.32 -7.82
N ASN A 122 15.34 11.61 -8.99
CA ASN A 122 16.03 11.62 -10.28
C ASN A 122 17.01 12.78 -10.44
N GLN A 123 16.85 13.84 -9.64
CA GLN A 123 17.75 15.00 -9.63
C GLN A 123 18.92 14.83 -8.64
N LEU A 124 19.00 13.72 -7.94
CA LEU A 124 20.05 13.43 -6.96
C LEU A 124 20.99 12.35 -7.47
N SER A 125 22.29 12.54 -7.27
CA SER A 125 23.24 11.43 -7.37
C SER A 125 22.97 10.38 -6.28
N LYS A 126 23.37 9.13 -6.51
CA LYS A 126 23.26 8.06 -5.50
C LYS A 126 23.90 8.46 -4.18
N TYR A 127 25.04 9.15 -4.23
CA TYR A 127 25.74 9.66 -3.06
C TYR A 127 24.92 10.72 -2.31
N ALA A 128 24.32 11.67 -3.03
CA ALA A 128 23.50 12.71 -2.41
C ALA A 128 22.23 12.10 -1.78
N LEU A 129 21.62 11.12 -2.43
CA LEU A 129 20.46 10.39 -1.90
C LEU A 129 20.81 9.62 -0.61
N GLU A 130 22.00 9.00 -0.56
CA GLU A 130 22.52 8.34 0.64
C GLU A 130 22.68 9.34 1.79
N ILE A 131 23.35 10.48 1.55
CA ILE A 131 23.58 11.52 2.56
C ILE A 131 22.24 12.11 3.03
N LEU A 132 21.30 12.38 2.12
CA LEU A 132 19.96 12.85 2.46
C LEU A 132 19.26 11.89 3.42
N THR A 133 19.27 10.60 3.08
CA THR A 133 18.67 9.54 3.90
C THR A 133 19.32 9.47 5.28
N LYS A 134 20.65 9.42 5.35
CA LYS A 134 21.38 9.34 6.62
C LYS A 134 21.14 10.56 7.51
N ARG A 135 21.14 11.78 6.94
CA ARG A 135 20.83 13.01 7.68
C ARG A 135 19.38 13.04 8.19
N PHE A 136 18.43 12.49 7.40
CA PHE A 136 17.06 12.32 7.88
C PHE A 136 17.03 11.42 9.12
N VAL A 137 17.67 10.26 9.07
CA VAL A 137 17.74 9.32 10.21
C VAL A 137 18.37 9.97 11.43
N GLN A 138 19.51 10.67 11.28
CA GLN A 138 20.17 11.39 12.39
C GLN A 138 19.24 12.37 13.08
N LYS A 139 18.48 13.15 12.30
CA LYS A 139 17.56 14.16 12.84
C LYS A 139 16.28 13.56 13.44
N MET A 140 15.86 12.40 12.94
CA MET A 140 14.68 11.68 13.43
C MET A 140 15.00 10.64 14.51
N ALA A 141 16.29 10.36 14.80
CA ALA A 141 16.71 9.36 15.78
C ALA A 141 15.99 9.45 17.15
N PRO A 142 15.71 10.66 17.71
CA PRO A 142 15.00 10.76 18.99
C PRO A 142 13.56 10.22 18.98
N VAL A 143 12.95 9.99 17.82
CA VAL A 143 11.57 9.51 17.68
C VAL A 143 11.48 8.15 17.00
N LEU A 144 12.62 7.56 16.58
CA LEU A 144 12.72 6.24 15.97
C LEU A 144 13.15 5.18 16.98
N GLY A 145 12.67 3.96 16.83
CA GLY A 145 13.08 2.84 17.69
C GLY A 145 12.37 1.55 17.33
N VAL A 146 12.98 0.40 17.61
CA VAL A 146 12.43 -0.91 17.28
C VAL A 146 11.11 -1.22 18.01
N HIS A 147 10.87 -0.57 19.14
CA HIS A 147 9.64 -0.64 19.93
C HIS A 147 8.92 0.71 20.00
N GLU A 148 9.35 1.71 19.22
CA GLU A 148 8.78 3.05 19.17
C GLU A 148 8.24 3.38 17.80
N ASP A 149 9.10 3.43 16.77
CA ASP A 149 8.71 3.79 15.41
C ASP A 149 9.63 3.12 14.37
N ILE A 150 9.07 2.23 13.57
CA ILE A 150 9.78 1.41 12.60
C ILE A 150 9.51 1.91 11.18
N LEU A 151 10.58 2.20 10.44
CA LEU A 151 10.50 2.66 9.05
C LEU A 151 10.24 1.50 8.07
N ALA A 152 9.78 1.86 6.88
CA ALA A 152 9.56 0.94 5.76
C ALA A 152 9.72 1.68 4.42
N PRO A 153 9.86 1.00 3.27
CA PRO A 153 9.87 1.67 1.97
C PRO A 153 8.48 2.17 1.57
N ASP A 154 8.47 3.17 0.72
CA ASP A 154 7.30 3.73 0.02
C ASP A 154 7.75 4.29 -1.34
N VAL A 155 6.92 5.09 -2.02
CA VAL A 155 7.26 5.73 -3.30
C VAL A 155 8.60 6.47 -3.21
N GLY A 156 9.47 6.26 -4.18
CA GLY A 156 10.80 6.89 -4.26
C GLY A 156 11.85 6.33 -3.31
N THR A 157 11.53 5.31 -2.51
CA THR A 157 12.50 4.57 -1.69
C THR A 157 12.52 3.08 -2.03
N ASN A 158 13.61 2.40 -1.73
CA ASN A 158 13.88 1.03 -2.13
C ASN A 158 14.71 0.29 -1.06
N PRO A 159 15.03 -1.00 -1.23
CA PRO A 159 15.82 -1.75 -0.26
C PRO A 159 17.19 -1.13 0.04
N GLN A 160 17.84 -0.45 -0.92
CA GLN A 160 19.10 0.24 -0.69
C GLN A 160 18.94 1.43 0.29
N VAL A 161 17.86 2.18 0.17
CA VAL A 161 17.55 3.27 1.13
C VAL A 161 17.33 2.68 2.53
N MET A 162 16.64 1.54 2.64
CA MET A 162 16.44 0.84 3.91
C MET A 162 17.75 0.34 4.52
N ALA A 163 18.70 -0.11 3.69
CA ALA A 163 20.06 -0.46 4.13
C ALA A 163 20.81 0.75 4.71
N TRP A 164 20.71 1.92 4.09
CA TRP A 164 21.32 3.15 4.62
C TRP A 164 20.67 3.61 5.92
N ILE A 165 19.37 3.40 6.11
CA ILE A 165 18.67 3.68 7.37
C ILE A 165 19.21 2.77 8.48
N LEU A 166 19.31 1.46 8.21
CA LEU A 166 19.88 0.50 9.16
C LEU A 166 21.29 0.88 9.57
N GLU A 167 22.16 1.14 8.59
CA GLU A 167 23.56 1.51 8.84
C GLU A 167 23.66 2.77 9.72
N GLU A 168 22.91 3.82 9.38
CA GLU A 168 23.01 5.08 10.10
C GLU A 168 22.46 4.97 11.53
N TYR A 169 21.34 4.28 11.72
CA TYR A 169 20.76 4.09 13.05
C TYR A 169 21.67 3.23 13.94
N SER A 170 22.26 2.18 13.36
CA SER A 170 23.12 1.24 14.09
C SER A 170 24.42 1.85 14.64
N LYS A 171 24.88 2.98 14.09
CA LYS A 171 26.09 3.67 14.60
C LYS A 171 26.00 4.03 16.07
N ASN A 172 24.80 4.40 16.55
CA ASN A 172 24.58 4.84 17.92
C ASN A 172 23.82 3.82 18.78
N HIS A 173 23.28 2.75 18.18
CA HIS A 173 22.40 1.79 18.88
C HIS A 173 22.89 0.34 18.78
N GLY A 174 24.06 0.10 18.15
CA GLY A 174 24.48 -1.24 17.78
C GLY A 174 23.67 -1.81 16.62
N TYR A 175 23.97 -3.04 16.19
CA TYR A 175 23.26 -3.69 15.08
C TYR A 175 21.79 -3.93 15.44
N THR A 176 20.90 -3.21 14.78
CA THR A 176 19.48 -3.12 15.13
C THR A 176 18.60 -3.33 13.89
N PRO A 177 18.56 -4.55 13.31
CA PRO A 177 17.90 -4.80 12.02
C PRO A 177 16.38 -4.57 12.05
N ALA A 178 15.74 -4.66 13.22
CA ALA A 178 14.30 -4.45 13.37
C ALA A 178 13.86 -2.97 13.29
N ILE A 179 14.79 -2.01 13.21
CA ILE A 179 14.47 -0.57 13.07
C ILE A 179 13.79 -0.23 11.74
N VAL A 180 14.00 -1.05 10.73
CA VAL A 180 13.50 -0.84 9.39
C VAL A 180 13.12 -2.14 8.71
N THR A 181 12.06 -2.14 7.91
CA THR A 181 11.63 -3.29 7.11
C THR A 181 11.71 -2.98 5.63
N GLY A 182 11.75 -4.01 4.78
CA GLY A 182 11.98 -3.87 3.35
C GLY A 182 13.47 -3.79 2.98
N LYS A 183 14.32 -4.33 3.84
CA LYS A 183 15.77 -4.44 3.62
C LYS A 183 16.13 -5.47 2.56
N PRO A 184 17.35 -5.39 1.98
CA PRO A 184 17.95 -6.52 1.26
C PRO A 184 17.98 -7.79 2.12
N MET A 185 17.91 -8.95 1.49
CA MET A 185 17.94 -10.26 2.18
C MET A 185 19.20 -10.43 3.02
N GLU A 186 20.34 -9.96 2.52
CA GLU A 186 21.66 -10.02 3.17
C GLU A 186 21.73 -9.22 4.48
N LEU A 187 20.77 -8.30 4.70
CA LEU A 187 20.67 -7.48 5.89
C LEU A 187 19.45 -7.82 6.76
N GLY A 188 18.97 -9.05 6.66
CA GLY A 188 17.81 -9.51 7.43
C GLY A 188 16.46 -9.11 6.84
N GLY A 189 16.39 -8.90 5.52
CA GLY A 189 15.12 -8.82 4.80
C GLY A 189 14.34 -10.13 4.87
N SER A 190 13.03 -10.08 4.63
CA SER A 190 12.17 -11.28 4.66
C SER A 190 11.94 -11.81 3.25
N ALA A 191 12.09 -13.12 3.09
CA ALA A 191 11.67 -13.81 1.88
C ALA A 191 10.17 -13.56 1.60
N GLY A 192 9.80 -13.46 0.32
CA GLY A 192 8.41 -13.20 -0.06
C GLY A 192 7.94 -11.74 0.12
N ARG A 193 8.78 -10.82 0.62
CA ARG A 193 8.39 -9.44 0.87
C ARG A 193 8.04 -8.67 -0.41
N LEU A 194 8.78 -8.94 -1.48
CA LEU A 194 8.60 -8.24 -2.75
C LEU A 194 7.22 -8.52 -3.37
N GLU A 195 6.83 -9.78 -3.38
CA GLU A 195 5.58 -10.26 -3.96
C GLU A 195 4.39 -10.23 -2.99
N ALA A 196 4.60 -10.02 -1.70
CA ALA A 196 3.59 -10.20 -0.64
C ALA A 196 2.27 -9.46 -0.89
N THR A 197 2.32 -8.24 -1.44
CA THR A 197 1.10 -7.49 -1.76
C THR A 197 0.34 -8.14 -2.91
N GLY A 198 1.02 -8.39 -4.04
CA GLY A 198 0.39 -9.02 -5.21
C GLY A 198 -0.08 -10.45 -4.94
N HIS A 199 0.70 -11.22 -4.18
CA HIS A 199 0.31 -12.54 -3.72
C HIS A 199 -0.96 -12.51 -2.86
N GLY A 200 -1.03 -11.58 -1.91
CA GLY A 200 -2.22 -11.39 -1.06
C GLY A 200 -3.46 -10.98 -1.85
N VAL A 201 -3.30 -10.07 -2.83
CA VAL A 201 -4.38 -9.67 -3.74
C VAL A 201 -4.89 -10.89 -4.52
N ALA A 202 -4.01 -11.69 -5.12
CA ALA A 202 -4.40 -12.88 -5.89
C ALA A 202 -5.10 -13.93 -5.01
N PHE A 203 -4.58 -14.18 -3.80
CA PHE A 203 -5.18 -15.08 -2.84
C PHE A 203 -6.61 -14.65 -2.46
N LEU A 204 -6.80 -13.38 -2.07
CA LEU A 204 -8.14 -12.87 -1.73
C LEU A 204 -9.06 -12.84 -2.94
N THR A 205 -8.54 -12.52 -4.13
CA THR A 205 -9.31 -12.59 -5.37
C THR A 205 -9.87 -14.01 -5.58
N SER A 206 -9.05 -15.05 -5.41
CA SER A 206 -9.50 -16.45 -5.52
C SER A 206 -10.52 -16.79 -4.45
N MET A 207 -10.32 -16.38 -3.21
CA MET A 207 -11.24 -16.65 -2.10
C MET A 207 -12.62 -16.03 -2.35
N VAL A 208 -12.66 -14.73 -2.72
CA VAL A 208 -13.91 -14.01 -2.97
C VAL A 208 -14.60 -14.50 -4.23
N ALA A 209 -13.86 -14.77 -5.30
CA ALA A 209 -14.40 -15.31 -6.53
C ALA A 209 -15.10 -16.67 -6.31
N ASN A 210 -14.52 -17.53 -5.48
CA ASN A 210 -15.16 -18.80 -5.11
C ASN A 210 -16.48 -18.59 -4.34
N GLU A 211 -16.55 -17.62 -3.43
CA GLU A 211 -17.81 -17.29 -2.74
C GLU A 211 -18.87 -16.76 -3.70
N LEU A 212 -18.49 -16.04 -4.75
CA LEU A 212 -19.37 -15.54 -5.79
C LEU A 212 -19.72 -16.62 -6.87
N SER A 213 -19.29 -17.87 -6.67
CA SER A 213 -19.43 -18.94 -7.67
C SER A 213 -18.80 -18.59 -9.03
N LEU A 214 -17.72 -17.83 -8.99
CA LEU A 214 -16.91 -17.38 -10.12
C LEU A 214 -15.55 -18.11 -10.06
N PRO A 215 -15.39 -19.29 -10.67
CA PRO A 215 -14.15 -20.05 -10.58
C PRO A 215 -13.00 -19.26 -11.22
N ILE A 216 -11.85 -19.23 -10.56
CA ILE A 216 -10.65 -18.55 -11.07
C ILE A 216 -10.16 -19.15 -12.37
N LYS A 217 -10.26 -20.47 -12.51
CA LYS A 217 -9.88 -21.14 -13.76
C LYS A 217 -10.72 -20.61 -14.92
N ASP A 218 -10.03 -20.16 -15.96
CA ASP A 218 -10.58 -19.55 -17.17
C ASP A 218 -11.29 -18.19 -16.96
N ALA A 219 -11.34 -17.65 -15.72
CA ALA A 219 -11.88 -16.33 -15.46
C ALA A 219 -11.07 -15.25 -16.20
N SER A 220 -11.77 -14.33 -16.86
CA SER A 220 -11.14 -13.19 -17.52
C SER A 220 -10.75 -12.11 -16.50
N VAL A 221 -9.47 -11.75 -16.50
CA VAL A 221 -8.89 -10.78 -15.53
C VAL A 221 -8.29 -9.59 -16.27
N VAL A 222 -8.63 -8.40 -15.82
CA VAL A 222 -8.01 -7.14 -16.24
C VAL A 222 -7.21 -6.55 -15.07
N VAL A 223 -5.94 -6.20 -15.30
CA VAL A 223 -5.08 -5.59 -14.29
C VAL A 223 -4.61 -4.22 -14.77
N GLN A 224 -5.05 -3.17 -14.09
CA GLN A 224 -4.56 -1.82 -14.34
C GLN A 224 -3.29 -1.57 -13.54
N GLY A 225 -2.19 -1.33 -14.24
CA GLY A 225 -0.87 -1.13 -13.62
C GLY A 225 -0.06 -2.42 -13.58
N PHE A 226 1.08 -2.43 -14.29
CA PHE A 226 2.02 -3.57 -14.36
C PHE A 226 3.32 -3.29 -13.60
N GLY A 227 3.20 -2.54 -12.48
CA GLY A 227 4.25 -2.38 -11.49
C GLY A 227 4.41 -3.63 -10.61
N ASN A 228 5.12 -3.50 -9.48
CA ASN A 228 5.38 -4.64 -8.59
C ASN A 228 4.11 -5.39 -8.15
N VAL A 229 3.09 -4.67 -7.69
CA VAL A 229 1.83 -5.29 -7.21
C VAL A 229 1.07 -5.94 -8.36
N GLY A 230 0.85 -5.19 -9.46
CA GLY A 230 0.09 -5.71 -10.60
C GLY A 230 0.75 -6.90 -11.28
N PHE A 231 2.09 -6.88 -11.45
CA PHE A 231 2.84 -8.02 -11.99
C PHE A 231 2.65 -9.29 -11.15
N HIS A 232 2.92 -9.22 -9.84
CA HIS A 232 2.82 -10.40 -8.98
C HIS A 232 1.37 -10.88 -8.82
N THR A 233 0.39 -9.97 -8.87
CA THR A 233 -1.03 -10.34 -8.90
C THR A 233 -1.37 -11.10 -10.18
N ALA A 234 -1.01 -10.55 -11.34
CA ALA A 234 -1.26 -11.18 -12.64
C ALA A 234 -0.57 -12.55 -12.73
N GLN A 235 0.70 -12.64 -12.33
CA GLN A 235 1.49 -13.88 -12.32
C GLN A 235 0.83 -14.98 -11.47
N ARG A 236 0.35 -14.63 -10.27
CA ARG A 236 -0.29 -15.63 -9.38
C ARG A 236 -1.66 -16.06 -9.90
N LEU A 237 -2.47 -15.15 -10.43
CA LEU A 237 -3.76 -15.48 -11.00
C LEU A 237 -3.62 -16.34 -12.25
N ASP A 238 -2.65 -16.03 -13.13
CA ASP A 238 -2.30 -16.85 -14.29
C ASP A 238 -1.89 -18.28 -13.86
N ALA A 239 -1.03 -18.40 -12.83
CA ALA A 239 -0.65 -19.70 -12.26
C ALA A 239 -1.82 -20.48 -11.65
N MET A 240 -2.90 -19.81 -11.23
CA MET A 240 -4.16 -20.43 -10.78
C MET A 240 -5.08 -20.79 -11.95
N GLY A 241 -4.70 -20.50 -13.20
CA GLY A 241 -5.43 -20.79 -14.41
C GLY A 241 -6.41 -19.69 -14.86
N ALA A 242 -6.31 -18.49 -14.29
CA ALA A 242 -7.04 -17.34 -14.80
C ALA A 242 -6.48 -16.90 -16.16
N ARG A 243 -7.31 -16.26 -16.96
CA ARG A 243 -6.94 -15.70 -18.24
C ARG A 243 -6.79 -14.18 -18.11
N VAL A 244 -5.57 -13.71 -17.94
CA VAL A 244 -5.29 -12.27 -17.88
C VAL A 244 -5.39 -11.69 -19.28
N ILE A 245 -6.46 -10.97 -19.57
CA ILE A 245 -6.80 -10.48 -20.91
C ILE A 245 -6.30 -9.05 -21.18
N ALA A 246 -6.02 -8.26 -20.14
CA ALA A 246 -5.49 -6.92 -20.32
C ALA A 246 -4.56 -6.52 -19.17
N LEU A 247 -3.51 -5.78 -19.53
CA LEU A 247 -2.54 -5.17 -18.63
C LEU A 247 -2.31 -3.71 -19.03
N SER A 248 -2.02 -2.82 -18.09
CA SER A 248 -1.57 -1.47 -18.43
C SER A 248 -0.39 -0.99 -17.61
N ASP A 249 0.30 0.01 -18.13
CA ASP A 249 1.28 0.83 -17.42
C ASP A 249 0.86 2.30 -17.38
N SER A 250 1.78 3.21 -17.03
CA SER A 250 1.47 4.64 -16.96
C SER A 250 1.22 5.30 -18.32
N ARG A 251 1.60 4.67 -19.43
CA ARG A 251 1.37 5.17 -20.79
C ARG A 251 0.04 4.69 -21.36
N ASN A 252 -0.08 3.37 -21.52
CA ASN A 252 -1.22 2.73 -22.15
C ASN A 252 -1.39 1.29 -21.64
N GLY A 253 -2.40 0.63 -22.14
CA GLY A 253 -2.63 -0.80 -21.93
C GLY A 253 -2.48 -1.62 -23.20
N VAL A 254 -2.47 -2.93 -22.98
CA VAL A 254 -2.48 -3.97 -24.00
C VAL A 254 -3.61 -4.97 -23.72
N PHE A 255 -4.25 -5.47 -24.76
CA PHE A 255 -5.37 -6.39 -24.69
C PHE A 255 -5.12 -7.63 -25.57
N CYS A 256 -5.49 -8.80 -25.07
CA CYS A 256 -5.54 -10.06 -25.82
C CYS A 256 -6.64 -10.95 -25.26
N ASN A 257 -7.73 -11.16 -25.98
CA ASN A 257 -8.84 -11.98 -25.50
C ASN A 257 -8.47 -13.45 -25.21
N ALA A 258 -7.43 -13.97 -25.88
CA ALA A 258 -6.91 -15.33 -25.64
C ALA A 258 -6.10 -15.45 -24.33
N GLY A 259 -5.75 -14.33 -23.72
CA GLY A 259 -4.85 -14.22 -22.55
C GLY A 259 -3.44 -13.75 -22.93
N ILE A 260 -2.79 -13.06 -22.01
CA ILE A 260 -1.45 -12.51 -22.13
C ILE A 260 -0.48 -13.41 -21.34
N ASP A 261 0.60 -13.83 -21.95
CA ASP A 261 1.72 -14.49 -21.26
C ASP A 261 2.44 -13.47 -20.35
N ILE A 262 2.27 -13.63 -19.06
CA ILE A 262 2.72 -12.68 -18.04
C ILE A 262 4.25 -12.61 -17.97
N GLU A 263 4.94 -13.74 -18.12
CA GLU A 263 6.39 -13.79 -18.12
C GLU A 263 6.99 -13.13 -19.36
N ARG A 264 6.34 -13.31 -20.51
CA ARG A 264 6.71 -12.61 -21.74
C ARG A 264 6.48 -11.10 -21.62
N ALA A 265 5.36 -10.68 -21.06
CA ALA A 265 5.09 -9.27 -20.78
C ALA A 265 6.15 -8.67 -19.85
N ARG A 266 6.56 -9.40 -18.80
CA ARG A 266 7.62 -8.97 -17.87
C ARG A 266 8.97 -8.80 -18.58
N ARG A 267 9.38 -9.76 -19.40
CA ARG A 267 10.61 -9.64 -20.20
C ARG A 267 10.56 -8.44 -21.14
N HIS A 268 9.46 -8.28 -21.85
CA HIS A 268 9.25 -7.15 -22.76
C HIS A 268 9.38 -5.79 -22.05
N VAL A 269 8.72 -5.62 -20.90
CA VAL A 269 8.85 -4.38 -20.09
C VAL A 269 10.28 -4.18 -19.57
N THR A 270 10.98 -5.25 -19.22
CA THR A 270 12.38 -5.16 -18.76
C THR A 270 13.31 -4.67 -19.89
N GLU A 271 13.04 -5.06 -21.13
CA GLU A 271 13.83 -4.71 -22.31
C GLU A 271 13.48 -3.33 -22.88
N THR A 272 12.19 -2.97 -22.90
CA THR A 272 11.70 -1.77 -23.58
C THR A 272 11.30 -0.63 -22.62
N GLY A 273 11.08 -0.96 -21.35
CA GLY A 273 10.58 -0.06 -20.31
C GLY A 273 9.05 0.04 -20.24
N TRP A 274 8.30 -0.49 -21.22
CA TRP A 274 6.86 -0.29 -21.37
C TRP A 274 6.13 -1.53 -21.90
N LEU A 275 4.80 -1.59 -21.71
CA LEU A 275 3.94 -2.64 -22.29
C LEU A 275 3.63 -2.41 -23.78
N GLU A 276 3.76 -1.20 -24.24
CA GLU A 276 3.46 -0.81 -25.62
C GLU A 276 4.17 -1.74 -26.63
N ASN A 277 3.45 -2.12 -27.68
CA ASN A 277 3.91 -3.04 -28.74
C ASN A 277 4.26 -4.46 -28.24
N LEU A 278 3.70 -4.94 -27.13
CA LEU A 278 3.85 -6.33 -26.74
C LEU A 278 3.29 -7.24 -27.86
N PRO A 279 4.12 -8.15 -28.43
CA PRO A 279 3.67 -8.95 -29.57
C PRO A 279 2.50 -9.87 -29.24
N GLY A 280 1.48 -9.89 -30.11
CA GLY A 280 0.28 -10.69 -29.96
C GLY A 280 -0.82 -10.02 -29.12
N THR A 281 -0.69 -8.71 -28.89
CA THR A 281 -1.71 -7.92 -28.19
C THR A 281 -2.17 -6.73 -29.05
N GLU A 282 -3.33 -6.21 -28.74
CA GLU A 282 -3.88 -4.98 -29.29
C GLU A 282 -3.72 -3.83 -28.30
N PRO A 283 -3.44 -2.59 -28.76
CA PRO A 283 -3.36 -1.44 -27.86
C PRO A 283 -4.74 -1.08 -27.30
N VAL A 284 -4.80 -0.67 -26.04
CA VAL A 284 -5.99 -0.15 -25.37
C VAL A 284 -5.59 1.01 -24.47
N SER A 285 -6.39 2.06 -24.41
CA SER A 285 -6.11 3.17 -23.46
C SER A 285 -6.38 2.73 -22.03
N ASN A 286 -5.78 3.44 -21.05
CA ASN A 286 -6.03 3.20 -19.62
C ASN A 286 -7.51 3.38 -19.23
N ALA A 287 -8.25 4.26 -19.91
CA ALA A 287 -9.68 4.45 -19.68
C ALA A 287 -10.51 3.27 -20.23
N GLU A 288 -10.31 2.91 -21.48
CA GLU A 288 -11.00 1.78 -22.12
C GLU A 288 -10.71 0.45 -21.41
N LEU A 289 -9.47 0.27 -20.90
CA LEU A 289 -9.09 -0.94 -20.17
C LEU A 289 -9.97 -1.20 -18.95
N LEU A 290 -10.35 -0.16 -18.20
CA LEU A 290 -11.23 -0.28 -17.03
C LEU A 290 -12.65 -0.72 -17.41
N GLU A 291 -13.08 -0.40 -18.65
CA GLU A 291 -14.42 -0.66 -19.16
C GLU A 291 -14.53 -1.97 -19.97
N LEU A 292 -13.42 -2.71 -20.12
CA LEU A 292 -13.42 -3.99 -20.80
C LEU A 292 -14.36 -4.99 -20.11
N PRO A 293 -15.11 -5.80 -20.88
CA PRO A 293 -15.87 -6.91 -20.31
C PRO A 293 -14.90 -7.93 -19.70
N CYS A 294 -15.02 -8.14 -18.40
CA CYS A 294 -14.20 -9.12 -17.67
C CYS A 294 -14.95 -9.67 -16.47
N ASP A 295 -14.45 -10.76 -15.92
CA ASP A 295 -14.97 -11.31 -14.67
C ASP A 295 -14.40 -10.54 -13.48
N ILE A 296 -13.09 -10.22 -13.52
CA ILE A 296 -12.35 -9.63 -12.42
C ILE A 296 -11.56 -8.43 -12.91
N LEU A 297 -11.71 -7.28 -12.24
CA LEU A 297 -10.94 -6.07 -12.47
C LEU A 297 -10.06 -5.77 -11.24
N ILE A 298 -8.77 -5.57 -11.49
CA ILE A 298 -7.78 -5.28 -10.43
C ILE A 298 -7.11 -3.92 -10.70
N PRO A 299 -7.60 -2.84 -10.11
CA PRO A 299 -6.92 -1.55 -10.13
C PRO A 299 -5.68 -1.58 -9.22
N ALA A 300 -4.49 -1.63 -9.82
CA ALA A 300 -3.19 -1.75 -9.15
C ALA A 300 -2.23 -0.58 -9.48
N ALA A 301 -2.74 0.53 -10.01
CA ALA A 301 -1.94 1.68 -10.44
C ALA A 301 -1.96 2.82 -9.43
N ILE A 302 -2.95 3.70 -9.54
CA ILE A 302 -3.05 4.94 -8.75
C ILE A 302 -4.45 5.08 -8.13
N GLU A 303 -4.57 6.06 -7.23
CA GLU A 303 -5.83 6.41 -6.58
C GLU A 303 -6.87 7.00 -7.57
N ALA A 304 -8.16 6.91 -7.18
CA ALA A 304 -9.32 7.49 -7.85
C ALA A 304 -9.44 7.18 -9.36
N THR A 305 -8.97 6.00 -9.79
CA THR A 305 -9.09 5.57 -11.19
C THR A 305 -10.50 5.16 -11.57
N ILE A 306 -11.26 4.64 -10.61
CA ILE A 306 -12.70 4.36 -10.76
C ILE A 306 -13.46 5.43 -9.96
N ASN A 307 -14.18 6.27 -10.67
CA ASN A 307 -14.87 7.45 -10.13
C ASN A 307 -16.25 7.62 -10.77
N CYS A 308 -16.94 8.73 -10.51
CA CYS A 308 -18.27 8.99 -11.05
C CYS A 308 -18.35 9.00 -12.58
N ASP A 309 -17.25 9.29 -13.27
CA ASP A 309 -17.25 9.42 -14.73
C ASP A 309 -17.26 8.05 -15.44
N ASN A 310 -16.73 7.00 -14.81
CA ASN A 310 -16.58 5.67 -15.43
C ASN A 310 -17.24 4.51 -14.67
N ALA A 311 -17.72 4.72 -13.44
CA ALA A 311 -18.32 3.65 -12.63
C ALA A 311 -19.50 2.95 -13.30
N GLU A 312 -20.30 3.68 -14.08
CA GLU A 312 -21.44 3.12 -14.84
C GLU A 312 -20.96 2.24 -16.02
N ALA A 313 -19.76 2.46 -16.53
CA ALA A 313 -19.21 1.71 -17.66
C ALA A 313 -18.43 0.45 -17.24
N ILE A 314 -18.10 0.28 -15.95
CA ILE A 314 -17.42 -0.92 -15.43
C ILE A 314 -18.27 -2.16 -15.67
N ARG A 315 -17.67 -3.22 -16.25
CA ARG A 315 -18.37 -4.46 -16.62
C ARG A 315 -17.88 -5.68 -15.84
N ALA A 316 -16.97 -5.51 -14.91
CA ALA A 316 -16.48 -6.58 -14.05
C ALA A 316 -17.59 -7.06 -13.10
N LYS A 317 -17.53 -8.32 -12.69
CA LYS A 317 -18.37 -8.90 -11.63
C LYS A 317 -17.75 -8.68 -10.25
N LEU A 318 -16.42 -8.63 -10.21
CA LEU A 318 -15.62 -8.47 -9.01
C LEU A 318 -14.53 -7.42 -9.26
N VAL A 319 -14.41 -6.44 -8.36
CA VAL A 319 -13.31 -5.45 -8.32
C VAL A 319 -12.49 -5.70 -7.06
N VAL A 320 -11.17 -5.88 -7.20
CA VAL A 320 -10.26 -6.07 -6.06
C VAL A 320 -9.20 -4.98 -6.05
N GLU A 321 -9.24 -4.13 -5.04
CA GLU A 321 -8.43 -2.92 -4.96
C GLU A 321 -6.97 -3.20 -4.53
N ALA A 322 -6.09 -3.33 -5.49
CA ALA A 322 -4.67 -3.54 -5.25
C ALA A 322 -3.90 -2.23 -4.99
N ALA A 323 -4.33 -1.10 -5.58
CA ALA A 323 -3.84 0.25 -5.25
C ALA A 323 -4.53 0.79 -3.99
N ASN A 324 -4.07 1.92 -3.46
CA ASN A 324 -4.74 2.61 -2.36
C ASN A 324 -5.87 3.49 -2.91
N ILE A 325 -7.06 3.35 -2.35
CA ILE A 325 -8.27 4.14 -2.68
C ILE A 325 -8.45 4.30 -4.20
N PRO A 326 -8.39 3.23 -5.01
CA PRO A 326 -8.55 3.35 -6.46
C PRO A 326 -10.01 3.60 -6.85
N VAL A 327 -10.97 3.25 -5.97
CA VAL A 327 -12.41 3.48 -6.15
C VAL A 327 -12.87 4.55 -5.19
N THR A 328 -13.47 5.64 -5.74
CA THR A 328 -14.05 6.72 -4.93
C THR A 328 -15.33 6.26 -4.22
N HIS A 329 -15.73 6.92 -3.14
CA HIS A 329 -16.97 6.55 -2.40
C HIS A 329 -18.22 6.64 -3.27
N ALA A 330 -18.28 7.60 -4.20
CA ALA A 330 -19.41 7.73 -5.13
C ALA A 330 -19.43 6.56 -6.12
N ALA A 331 -18.28 6.18 -6.69
CA ALA A 331 -18.14 5.04 -7.57
C ALA A 331 -18.45 3.72 -6.85
N ASP A 332 -17.95 3.53 -5.63
CA ASP A 332 -18.22 2.34 -4.83
C ASP A 332 -19.74 2.11 -4.62
N ARG A 333 -20.48 3.19 -4.36
CA ARG A 333 -21.94 3.14 -4.26
C ARG A 333 -22.59 2.71 -5.59
N THR A 334 -22.16 3.29 -6.71
CA THR A 334 -22.64 2.93 -8.05
C THR A 334 -22.36 1.46 -8.39
N LEU A 335 -21.13 1.00 -8.15
CA LEU A 335 -20.75 -0.40 -8.40
C LEU A 335 -21.64 -1.36 -7.59
N ARG A 336 -21.85 -1.09 -6.30
CA ARG A 336 -22.70 -1.91 -5.44
C ARG A 336 -24.16 -1.93 -5.87
N GLN A 337 -24.72 -0.78 -6.28
CA GLN A 337 -26.10 -0.70 -6.82
C GLN A 337 -26.27 -1.56 -8.08
N ARG A 338 -25.19 -1.74 -8.84
CA ARG A 338 -25.13 -2.60 -10.04
C ARG A 338 -24.80 -4.07 -9.71
N GLY A 339 -24.68 -4.43 -8.43
CA GLY A 339 -24.37 -5.79 -8.00
C GLY A 339 -22.91 -6.21 -8.18
N ILE A 340 -22.00 -5.26 -8.38
CA ILE A 340 -20.57 -5.52 -8.50
C ILE A 340 -19.95 -5.54 -7.09
N THR A 341 -19.31 -6.67 -6.76
CA THR A 341 -18.61 -6.80 -5.47
C THR A 341 -17.28 -6.04 -5.50
N VAL A 342 -17.02 -5.24 -4.47
CA VAL A 342 -15.75 -4.51 -4.31
C VAL A 342 -15.03 -5.01 -3.06
N VAL A 343 -13.83 -5.57 -3.22
CA VAL A 343 -12.93 -5.88 -2.09
C VAL A 343 -12.05 -4.67 -1.84
N PRO A 344 -12.19 -4.00 -0.68
CA PRO A 344 -11.52 -2.74 -0.42
C PRO A 344 -10.01 -2.89 -0.21
N ASP A 345 -9.27 -1.86 -0.53
CA ASP A 345 -7.82 -1.76 -0.43
C ASP A 345 -7.28 -2.06 0.97
N LEU A 346 -7.98 -1.63 2.04
CA LEU A 346 -7.59 -1.93 3.40
C LEU A 346 -7.39 -3.42 3.64
N VAL A 347 -8.19 -4.27 2.99
CA VAL A 347 -8.11 -5.73 3.07
C VAL A 347 -7.20 -6.26 1.97
N ALA A 348 -7.46 -5.88 0.71
CA ALA A 348 -6.86 -6.49 -0.47
C ALA A 348 -5.34 -6.31 -0.53
N ASN A 349 -4.83 -5.11 -0.28
CA ASN A 349 -3.39 -4.80 -0.41
C ASN A 349 -2.61 -4.90 0.93
N ALA A 350 -3.22 -5.44 1.97
CA ALA A 350 -2.61 -5.54 3.29
C ALA A 350 -1.44 -6.55 3.39
N GLY A 351 -1.20 -7.35 2.36
CA GLY A 351 -0.09 -8.31 2.32
C GLY A 351 1.28 -7.68 2.58
N GLY A 352 1.50 -6.46 2.06
CA GLY A 352 2.73 -5.71 2.32
C GLY A 352 2.93 -5.32 3.79
N VAL A 353 1.86 -5.00 4.50
CA VAL A 353 1.90 -4.68 5.94
C VAL A 353 2.22 -5.95 6.74
N LEU A 354 1.59 -7.07 6.42
CA LEU A 354 1.86 -8.36 7.06
C LEU A 354 3.30 -8.83 6.84
N ALA A 355 3.81 -8.77 5.62
CA ALA A 355 5.20 -9.13 5.34
C ALA A 355 6.19 -8.22 6.08
N SER A 356 5.89 -6.92 6.23
CA SER A 356 6.69 -6.02 7.06
C SER A 356 6.66 -6.40 8.54
N TYR A 357 5.50 -6.82 9.05
CA TYR A 357 5.39 -7.34 10.41
C TYR A 357 6.21 -8.63 10.59
N PHE A 358 6.13 -9.55 9.65
CA PHE A 358 6.91 -10.80 9.71
C PHE A 358 8.42 -10.53 9.66
N GLU A 359 8.88 -9.59 8.83
CA GLU A 359 10.28 -9.19 8.81
C GLU A 359 10.74 -8.62 10.16
N TRP A 360 9.94 -7.75 10.78
CA TRP A 360 10.23 -7.21 12.11
C TRP A 360 10.30 -8.32 13.17
N VAL A 361 9.36 -9.28 13.18
CA VAL A 361 9.36 -10.43 14.09
C VAL A 361 10.62 -11.28 13.91
N GLN A 362 10.98 -11.61 12.67
CA GLN A 362 12.18 -12.38 12.34
C GLN A 362 13.45 -11.67 12.82
N ASN A 363 13.52 -10.34 12.64
CA ASN A 363 14.67 -9.55 13.08
C ASN A 363 14.77 -9.45 14.61
N LEU A 364 13.66 -9.42 15.34
CA LEU A 364 13.66 -9.48 16.81
C LEU A 364 14.02 -10.86 17.35
N GLN A 365 13.65 -11.90 16.61
CA GLN A 365 13.98 -13.30 16.98
C GLN A 365 15.37 -13.71 16.52
N GLU A 366 16.02 -12.90 15.68
CA GLU A 366 17.29 -13.24 15.01
C GLU A 366 17.23 -14.58 14.26
N PHE A 367 16.05 -14.91 13.75
CA PHE A 367 15.77 -16.18 13.09
C PHE A 367 14.96 -15.95 11.79
N PRO A 368 15.53 -16.24 10.61
CA PRO A 368 14.82 -16.10 9.34
C PRO A 368 13.79 -17.20 9.13
N TRP A 369 12.67 -16.86 8.52
CA TRP A 369 11.64 -17.83 8.15
C TRP A 369 11.81 -18.24 6.68
N GLU A 370 11.47 -19.49 6.40
CA GLU A 370 11.40 -19.98 5.03
C GLU A 370 10.32 -19.24 4.22
N TYR A 371 10.57 -19.09 2.93
CA TYR A 371 9.66 -18.44 1.99
C TYR A 371 8.23 -19.00 2.07
N SER A 372 8.08 -20.31 2.08
CA SER A 372 6.78 -21.00 2.20
C SER A 372 6.05 -20.65 3.50
N THR A 373 6.77 -20.56 4.60
CA THR A 373 6.23 -20.18 5.92
C THR A 373 5.69 -18.74 5.89
N VAL A 374 6.42 -17.82 5.27
CA VAL A 374 5.99 -16.42 5.16
C VAL A 374 4.69 -16.33 4.36
N LEU A 375 4.62 -16.99 3.20
CA LEU A 375 3.42 -16.96 2.35
C LEU A 375 2.23 -17.66 3.01
N GLN A 376 2.42 -18.82 3.61
CA GLN A 376 1.35 -19.51 4.32
C GLN A 376 0.76 -18.64 5.43
N ARG A 377 1.60 -18.06 6.28
CA ARG A 377 1.14 -17.15 7.36
C ARG A 377 0.45 -15.90 6.83
N LEU A 378 0.88 -15.40 5.67
CA LEU A 378 0.24 -14.28 5.00
C LEU A 378 -1.18 -14.65 4.55
N GLU A 379 -1.34 -15.79 3.88
CA GLU A 379 -2.65 -16.29 3.42
C GLU A 379 -3.60 -16.56 4.59
N GLU A 380 -3.14 -17.26 5.63
CA GLU A 380 -3.91 -17.53 6.85
C GLU A 380 -4.42 -16.24 7.49
N ARG A 381 -3.55 -15.23 7.60
CA ARG A 381 -3.89 -13.93 8.21
C ARG A 381 -4.88 -13.15 7.35
N LEU A 382 -4.62 -13.02 6.05
CA LEU A 382 -5.50 -12.31 5.13
C LEU A 382 -6.88 -12.98 5.03
N GLY A 383 -6.92 -14.31 4.92
CA GLY A 383 -8.17 -15.05 4.89
C GLY A 383 -8.99 -14.86 6.16
N SER A 384 -8.36 -14.95 7.33
CA SER A 384 -9.01 -14.69 8.61
C SER A 384 -9.56 -13.25 8.73
N VAL A 385 -8.81 -12.26 8.25
CA VAL A 385 -9.26 -10.85 8.24
C VAL A 385 -10.44 -10.65 7.30
N TYR A 386 -10.36 -11.19 6.10
CA TYR A 386 -11.47 -11.11 5.14
C TYR A 386 -12.75 -11.73 5.69
N VAL A 387 -12.69 -12.91 6.29
CA VAL A 387 -13.85 -13.58 6.91
C VAL A 387 -14.47 -12.69 7.99
N GLN A 388 -13.67 -12.10 8.88
CA GLN A 388 -14.17 -11.19 9.92
C GLN A 388 -14.87 -9.96 9.33
N VAL A 389 -14.29 -9.36 8.27
CA VAL A 389 -14.88 -8.20 7.59
C VAL A 389 -16.18 -8.58 6.89
N ARG A 390 -16.21 -9.71 6.18
CA ARG A 390 -17.40 -10.22 5.50
C ARG A 390 -18.55 -10.51 6.50
N ASP A 391 -18.24 -11.22 7.57
CA ASP A 391 -19.23 -11.60 8.58
C ASP A 391 -19.81 -10.36 9.29
N LEU A 392 -18.94 -9.36 9.58
CA LEU A 392 -19.40 -8.08 10.13
C LEU A 392 -20.26 -7.32 9.12
N ALA A 393 -19.89 -7.30 7.84
CA ALA A 393 -20.66 -6.66 6.78
C ALA A 393 -22.07 -7.29 6.66
N HIS A 394 -22.16 -8.61 6.73
CA HIS A 394 -23.45 -9.32 6.75
C HIS A 394 -24.25 -9.00 8.01
N GLN A 395 -23.65 -9.05 9.19
CA GLN A 395 -24.31 -8.75 10.47
C GLN A 395 -24.86 -7.33 10.51
N ARG A 396 -24.14 -6.36 9.97
CA ARG A 396 -24.51 -4.94 9.93
C ARG A 396 -25.36 -4.56 8.71
N SER A 397 -25.56 -5.47 7.76
CA SER A 397 -26.18 -5.18 6.45
C SER A 397 -25.50 -4.00 5.74
N THR A 398 -24.16 -3.99 5.74
CA THR A 398 -23.32 -2.93 5.15
C THR A 398 -22.35 -3.50 4.12
N ASP A 399 -21.52 -2.65 3.53
CA ASP A 399 -20.49 -3.04 2.58
C ASP A 399 -19.19 -3.45 3.28
N LEU A 400 -18.31 -4.18 2.53
CA LEU A 400 -17.03 -4.67 3.03
C LEU A 400 -16.11 -3.53 3.50
N ARG A 401 -16.12 -2.38 2.83
CA ARG A 401 -15.26 -1.24 3.18
C ARG A 401 -15.71 -0.62 4.51
N THR A 402 -16.99 -0.35 4.66
CA THR A 402 -17.55 0.15 5.93
C THR A 402 -17.25 -0.81 7.09
N ALA A 403 -17.44 -2.12 6.88
CA ALA A 403 -17.12 -3.13 7.89
C ALA A 403 -15.62 -3.21 8.20
N ALA A 404 -14.75 -3.04 7.20
CA ALA A 404 -13.31 -3.00 7.42
C ALA A 404 -12.88 -1.80 8.28
N TYR A 405 -13.43 -0.60 8.01
CA TYR A 405 -13.20 0.57 8.85
C TYR A 405 -13.78 0.40 10.25
N GLU A 406 -15.02 -0.10 10.40
CA GLU A 406 -15.63 -0.38 11.71
C GLU A 406 -14.76 -1.33 12.54
N LEU A 407 -14.29 -2.43 11.96
CA LEU A 407 -13.44 -3.40 12.64
C LEU A 407 -12.08 -2.80 13.05
N ALA A 408 -11.43 -2.05 12.16
CA ALA A 408 -10.15 -1.41 12.43
C ALA A 408 -10.23 -0.36 13.53
N ILE A 409 -11.20 0.56 13.42
CA ILE A 409 -11.42 1.66 14.36
C ILE A 409 -11.85 1.11 15.73
N GLY A 410 -12.75 0.13 15.75
CA GLY A 410 -13.19 -0.52 16.98
C GLY A 410 -12.03 -1.13 17.78
N ARG A 411 -11.07 -1.78 17.09
CA ARG A 411 -9.86 -2.31 17.72
C ARG A 411 -8.94 -1.22 18.30
N VAL A 412 -8.80 -0.10 17.59
CA VAL A 412 -7.98 1.02 18.10
C VAL A 412 -8.66 1.69 19.27
N SER A 413 -9.96 2.00 19.16
CA SER A 413 -10.75 2.61 20.21
C SER A 413 -10.75 1.76 21.49
N GLN A 414 -10.96 0.45 21.36
CA GLN A 414 -10.88 -0.48 22.49
C GLN A 414 -9.50 -0.47 23.16
N ALA A 415 -8.42 -0.48 22.35
CA ALA A 415 -7.07 -0.44 22.89
C ALA A 415 -6.77 0.89 23.60
N MET A 416 -7.28 2.01 23.08
CA MET A 416 -7.17 3.32 23.71
C MET A 416 -7.89 3.33 25.07
N ALA A 417 -9.15 2.89 25.11
CA ALA A 417 -9.92 2.82 26.34
C ALA A 417 -9.25 1.96 27.44
N LEU A 418 -8.68 0.79 27.05
CA LEU A 418 -7.94 -0.07 27.98
C LEU A 418 -6.64 0.57 28.50
N ARG A 419 -6.08 1.55 27.80
CA ARG A 419 -4.89 2.31 28.20
C ARG A 419 -5.20 3.62 28.91
N GLY A 420 -6.49 3.94 29.11
CA GLY A 420 -6.94 5.10 29.88
C GLY A 420 -7.07 6.38 29.06
N PHE A 421 -7.29 6.25 27.75
CA PHE A 421 -7.59 7.38 26.87
C PHE A 421 -9.08 7.52 26.62
#